data_dd03f55fae98835eb90832047fb97d09
#
_entry.id   dd03f55fae98835eb90832047fb97d09
#
_cell.length_a   1.000
_cell.length_b   1.000
_cell.length_c   1.000
_cell.angle_alpha   90.00
_cell.angle_beta   90.00
_cell.angle_gamma   90.00
#
_symmetry.space_group_name_H-M   'P 1'
#
loop_
_entity.id
_entity.type
_entity.pdbx_description
1 polymer ?
#
loop_
_entity_poly.entity_id
_entity_poly.type
_entity_poly.pdbx_seq_one_letter_code
_entity_poly.pdbx_strand_id
1 'polypeptide(L)'
;MNLKQFVYFAALYAWPLMGHAQYAWQEGMEPGKLNLSKDIQYKIEAQVSVAKGKTPLWLNANHYGLSSLEQTNGYLRASVERALRNDSARRWGVGYGLDVVAPVNYTAKAIMQQAFVEARWLHGVLTIGSKEFPLELKNNRLSSGSQTLGINARPVPQVRLALPEYWVLPFGREWLRMKGHIAFGKMTDDNWQHSFVSKTEKYADDVLYHSKAGYLMIGNPDRFYPFSIELGLEMAATFGGTAYRPEADGTTTVMQGGTGVRDFWHAIVPGGADVGETIYQNAAGNQLGSWLMRVNYDADRWGLSVYADKYFEDHSSMFMLDYDGYGTGDEWNVGKKRRYFVYNLKDIMLGAEVRLKDHRWVNHIVLEYLYSQYQSGPIYHDHTKNISDHIGGRDRFYNHGIYTGWQHWGQAIGNPLYTAPLYNTDGRINFQNNRFTAYHVGLSGHPTDQIDYRLLATYQAGLGTYDNPFTKTRRNVSTMLEVNCWLGRGWKITGAYGMDLGGLLKHNYGGQLTISKTGII
;
A
#
# COMPACT_ATOMS: atom_id res chain seq x y z
N MET A 1 -8.41 33.66 8.65
CA MET A 1 -8.48 33.76 7.18
C MET A 1 -9.60 32.83 6.73
N ASN A 2 -10.68 33.37 6.12
CA ASN A 2 -11.82 32.56 5.70
C ASN A 2 -11.44 31.64 4.52
N LEU A 3 -12.04 30.45 4.45
CA LEU A 3 -11.83 29.46 3.39
C LEU A 3 -11.92 30.05 1.97
N LYS A 4 -12.85 31.02 1.76
CA LYS A 4 -12.95 31.79 0.51
C LYS A 4 -11.67 32.58 0.21
N GLN A 5 -11.07 33.20 1.21
CA GLN A 5 -9.83 33.98 1.05
C GLN A 5 -8.64 33.06 0.76
N PHE A 6 -8.61 31.86 1.34
CA PHE A 6 -7.57 30.85 1.06
C PHE A 6 -7.70 30.33 -0.38
N VAL A 7 -8.92 30.04 -0.85
CA VAL A 7 -9.18 29.60 -2.23
C VAL A 7 -8.83 30.70 -3.25
N TYR A 8 -9.18 31.97 -2.95
CA TYR A 8 -8.78 33.10 -3.81
C TYR A 8 -7.27 33.35 -3.78
N PHE A 9 -6.62 33.20 -2.63
CA PHE A 9 -5.17 33.34 -2.51
C PHE A 9 -4.45 32.19 -3.27
N ALA A 10 -4.90 30.94 -3.12
CA ALA A 10 -4.37 29.80 -3.84
C ALA A 10 -4.61 29.91 -5.37
N ALA A 11 -5.77 30.42 -5.80
CA ALA A 11 -6.09 30.63 -7.20
C ALA A 11 -5.27 31.79 -7.83
N LEU A 12 -5.05 32.88 -7.09
CA LEU A 12 -4.26 34.03 -7.55
C LEU A 12 -2.76 33.73 -7.65
N TYR A 13 -2.22 32.85 -6.79
CA TYR A 13 -0.82 32.41 -6.87
C TYR A 13 -0.59 31.21 -7.81
N ALA A 14 -1.62 30.40 -8.08
CA ALA A 14 -1.53 29.32 -9.07
C ALA A 14 -1.58 29.85 -10.52
N TRP A 15 -2.20 31.02 -10.77
CA TRP A 15 -2.35 31.59 -12.11
C TRP A 15 -1.02 31.94 -12.81
N PRO A 16 -0.03 32.61 -12.17
CA PRO A 16 1.27 32.85 -12.80
C PRO A 16 2.15 31.59 -12.91
N LEU A 17 1.97 30.59 -12.04
CA LEU A 17 2.71 29.34 -12.12
C LEU A 17 2.31 28.47 -13.33
N MET A 18 1.06 28.59 -13.79
CA MET A 18 0.61 27.92 -15.03
C MET A 18 1.22 28.54 -16.30
N GLY A 19 1.61 29.82 -16.27
CA GLY A 19 2.17 30.53 -17.41
C GLY A 19 3.57 30.02 -17.81
N HIS A 20 4.43 29.71 -16.85
CA HIS A 20 5.79 29.25 -17.14
C HIS A 20 5.90 27.77 -17.50
N ALA A 21 5.01 26.92 -16.98
CA ALA A 21 4.93 25.54 -17.41
C ALA A 21 4.47 25.38 -18.88
N GLN A 22 3.84 26.40 -19.45
CA GLN A 22 3.39 26.37 -20.85
C GLN A 22 4.54 26.39 -21.86
N TYR A 23 5.65 27.02 -21.57
CA TYR A 23 6.76 27.20 -22.54
C TYR A 23 7.58 25.93 -22.76
N ALA A 24 7.84 25.15 -21.72
CA ALA A 24 8.63 23.92 -21.83
C ALA A 24 7.98 22.81 -22.68
N TRP A 25 6.66 22.85 -22.83
CA TRP A 25 5.88 21.86 -23.59
C TRP A 25 5.59 22.27 -25.04
N GLN A 26 5.89 23.50 -25.42
CA GLN A 26 5.62 23.98 -26.78
C GLN A 26 6.64 23.51 -27.83
N GLU A 27 7.85 23.15 -27.43
CA GLU A 27 8.93 22.78 -28.34
C GLU A 27 8.91 21.34 -28.85
N GLY A 28 8.07 20.45 -28.31
CA GLY A 28 8.07 19.03 -28.68
C GLY A 28 6.69 18.43 -28.96
N MET A 29 5.66 19.26 -29.21
CA MET A 29 4.31 18.72 -29.42
C MET A 29 4.09 18.24 -30.86
N GLU A 30 3.77 16.96 -31.02
CA GLU A 30 3.26 16.46 -32.28
C GLU A 30 1.92 17.11 -32.63
N PRO A 31 1.78 17.78 -33.81
CA PRO A 31 0.50 18.22 -34.29
C PRO A 31 -0.32 17.01 -34.72
N GLY A 32 -1.56 16.92 -34.32
CA GLY A 32 -2.47 15.89 -34.77
C GLY A 32 -3.56 15.50 -33.80
N LYS A 33 -4.58 14.83 -34.28
CA LYS A 33 -5.67 14.30 -33.46
C LYS A 33 -5.19 13.12 -32.59
N LEU A 34 -5.68 13.04 -31.36
CA LEU A 34 -5.45 11.91 -30.49
C LEU A 34 -6.00 10.63 -31.16
N ASN A 35 -5.17 9.61 -31.33
CA ASN A 35 -5.60 8.32 -31.85
C ASN A 35 -5.76 7.31 -30.70
N LEU A 36 -7.00 7.05 -30.33
CA LEU A 36 -7.33 6.15 -29.22
C LEU A 36 -7.23 4.67 -29.59
N SER A 37 -7.14 4.33 -30.87
CA SER A 37 -7.02 2.93 -31.31
C SER A 37 -5.58 2.53 -31.66
N LYS A 38 -4.59 3.41 -31.46
CA LYS A 38 -3.19 3.13 -31.79
C LYS A 38 -2.44 2.58 -30.58
N ASP A 39 -1.55 1.62 -30.85
CA ASP A 39 -0.61 1.06 -29.85
C ASP A 39 -1.32 0.44 -28.62
N ILE A 40 -2.42 -0.26 -28.86
CA ILE A 40 -3.12 -1.02 -27.83
C ILE A 40 -2.32 -2.29 -27.53
N GLN A 41 -1.89 -2.43 -26.30
CA GLN A 41 -1.22 -3.64 -25.82
C GLN A 41 -2.24 -4.68 -25.41
N TYR A 42 -1.99 -5.95 -25.71
CA TYR A 42 -2.77 -7.07 -25.20
C TYR A 42 -1.88 -8.04 -24.44
N LYS A 43 -2.46 -8.73 -23.48
CA LYS A 43 -1.86 -9.83 -22.75
C LYS A 43 -2.88 -10.95 -22.58
N ILE A 44 -2.46 -12.18 -22.87
CA ILE A 44 -3.19 -13.41 -22.53
C ILE A 44 -2.26 -14.23 -21.63
N GLU A 45 -2.79 -14.75 -20.54
CA GLU A 45 -2.00 -15.47 -19.55
C GLU A 45 -2.78 -16.63 -18.98
N ALA A 46 -2.11 -17.78 -18.81
CA ALA A 46 -2.63 -18.93 -18.10
C ALA A 46 -1.67 -19.29 -16.97
N GLN A 47 -2.19 -19.53 -15.78
CA GLN A 47 -1.42 -19.97 -14.62
C GLN A 47 -2.04 -21.22 -14.02
N VAL A 48 -1.18 -22.13 -13.56
CA VAL A 48 -1.53 -23.28 -12.72
C VAL A 48 -0.62 -23.28 -11.50
N SER A 49 -1.20 -23.50 -10.33
CA SER A 49 -0.51 -23.60 -9.05
C SER A 49 -0.91 -24.89 -8.35
N VAL A 50 0.08 -25.61 -7.80
CA VAL A 50 -0.14 -26.82 -7.01
C VAL A 50 0.71 -26.73 -5.75
N ALA A 51 0.10 -26.99 -4.60
CA ALA A 51 0.77 -26.94 -3.31
C ALA A 51 0.40 -28.13 -2.41
N LYS A 52 1.29 -28.46 -1.49
CA LYS A 52 1.01 -29.28 -0.31
C LYS A 52 0.85 -28.33 0.89
N GLY A 53 -0.28 -28.37 1.54
CA GLY A 53 -0.72 -27.37 2.52
C GLY A 53 -1.45 -26.20 1.84
N LYS A 54 -1.22 -24.98 2.26
CA LYS A 54 -1.68 -23.76 1.55
C LYS A 54 -0.66 -23.35 0.50
N THR A 55 -1.04 -22.53 -0.46
CA THR A 55 -0.08 -21.87 -1.35
C THR A 55 0.92 -21.06 -0.51
N PRO A 56 2.24 -21.27 -0.67
CA PRO A 56 3.27 -20.57 0.07
C PRO A 56 3.17 -19.04 -0.04
N LEU A 57 3.63 -18.34 1.02
CA LEU A 57 3.49 -16.90 1.14
C LEU A 57 3.91 -16.14 -0.13
N TRP A 58 5.11 -16.36 -0.63
CA TRP A 58 5.63 -15.57 -1.75
C TRP A 58 5.08 -15.98 -3.12
N LEU A 59 4.44 -17.16 -3.23
CA LEU A 59 3.63 -17.49 -4.41
C LEU A 59 2.24 -16.83 -4.37
N ASN A 60 1.81 -16.36 -3.20
CA ASN A 60 0.52 -15.72 -2.97
C ASN A 60 0.63 -14.19 -2.86
N ALA A 61 1.67 -13.67 -2.23
CA ALA A 61 1.81 -12.27 -1.85
C ALA A 61 2.33 -11.37 -2.98
N ASN A 62 1.97 -10.08 -2.93
CA ASN A 62 2.42 -9.03 -3.85
C ASN A 62 2.09 -9.31 -5.34
N HIS A 63 0.93 -9.89 -5.59
CA HIS A 63 0.38 -10.16 -6.92
C HIS A 63 -0.92 -9.38 -7.18
N TYR A 64 -1.10 -8.22 -6.56
CA TYR A 64 -2.33 -7.42 -6.65
C TYR A 64 -3.60 -8.21 -6.36
N GLY A 65 -3.53 -9.13 -5.40
CA GLY A 65 -4.64 -9.99 -5.02
C GLY A 65 -5.03 -11.07 -6.04
N LEU A 66 -4.30 -11.21 -7.13
CA LEU A 66 -4.48 -12.27 -8.10
C LEU A 66 -3.76 -13.53 -7.64
N SER A 67 -4.27 -14.14 -6.59
CA SER A 67 -3.69 -15.30 -5.93
C SER A 67 -4.74 -16.04 -5.11
N SER A 68 -4.43 -17.27 -4.70
CA SER A 68 -5.30 -18.12 -3.88
C SER A 68 -4.47 -18.96 -2.91
N LEU A 69 -5.01 -19.20 -1.71
CA LEU A 69 -4.40 -20.10 -0.71
C LEU A 69 -4.76 -21.57 -0.93
N GLU A 70 -5.64 -21.89 -1.87
CA GLU A 70 -6.06 -23.26 -2.17
C GLU A 70 -4.88 -24.08 -2.71
N GLN A 71 -4.89 -25.38 -2.37
CA GLN A 71 -3.81 -26.31 -2.74
C GLN A 71 -3.62 -26.44 -4.25
N THR A 72 -4.72 -26.44 -4.98
CA THR A 72 -4.70 -26.43 -6.45
C THR A 72 -5.54 -25.26 -6.90
N ASN A 73 -4.92 -24.36 -7.63
CA ASN A 73 -5.59 -23.18 -8.15
C ASN A 73 -4.97 -22.75 -9.49
N GLY A 74 -5.63 -21.83 -10.17
CA GLY A 74 -5.14 -21.34 -11.45
C GLY A 74 -6.10 -20.33 -12.06
N TYR A 75 -5.71 -19.75 -13.18
CA TYR A 75 -6.54 -18.82 -13.90
C TYR A 75 -6.21 -18.72 -15.38
N LEU A 76 -7.20 -18.22 -16.14
CA LEU A 76 -7.00 -17.62 -17.45
C LEU A 76 -7.23 -16.12 -17.33
N ARG A 77 -6.31 -15.31 -17.85
CA ARG A 77 -6.35 -13.84 -17.81
C ARG A 77 -6.23 -13.29 -19.22
N ALA A 78 -7.04 -12.28 -19.53
CA ALA A 78 -6.96 -11.53 -20.77
C ALA A 78 -7.04 -10.04 -20.47
N SER A 79 -6.12 -9.26 -21.03
CA SER A 79 -6.13 -7.81 -20.88
C SER A 79 -5.84 -7.08 -22.17
N VAL A 80 -6.39 -5.88 -22.25
CA VAL A 80 -6.10 -4.87 -23.26
C VAL A 80 -5.85 -3.54 -22.56
N GLU A 81 -4.80 -2.83 -22.97
CA GLU A 81 -4.43 -1.55 -22.38
C GLU A 81 -3.88 -0.61 -23.44
N ARG A 82 -4.36 0.62 -23.45
CA ARG A 82 -3.71 1.74 -24.11
C ARG A 82 -3.02 2.57 -23.04
N ALA A 83 -1.71 2.54 -23.04
CA ALA A 83 -0.93 3.22 -22.00
C ALA A 83 -0.94 4.74 -22.23
N LEU A 84 -1.07 5.50 -21.15
CA LEU A 84 -1.05 6.96 -21.16
C LEU A 84 0.26 7.54 -21.75
N ARG A 85 1.39 6.82 -21.60
CA ARG A 85 2.70 7.18 -22.18
C ARG A 85 2.70 7.27 -23.72
N ASN A 86 1.74 6.65 -24.41
CA ASN A 86 1.62 6.76 -25.87
C ASN A 86 1.37 8.21 -26.33
N ASP A 87 0.89 9.05 -25.42
CA ASP A 87 0.63 10.47 -25.65
C ASP A 87 1.66 11.37 -24.93
N SER A 88 2.84 10.86 -24.58
CA SER A 88 3.85 11.60 -23.78
C SER A 88 4.28 12.93 -24.42
N ALA A 89 4.34 13.00 -25.76
CA ALA A 89 4.66 14.21 -26.50
C ALA A 89 3.51 15.24 -26.57
N ARG A 90 2.35 14.98 -25.96
CA ARG A 90 1.15 15.83 -26.05
C ARG A 90 0.79 16.45 -24.72
N ARG A 91 0.10 17.59 -24.72
CA ARG A 91 -0.48 18.22 -23.50
C ARG A 91 -1.57 17.36 -22.87
N TRP A 92 -2.37 16.69 -23.72
CA TRP A 92 -3.43 15.78 -23.33
C TRP A 92 -3.05 14.36 -23.67
N GLY A 93 -3.41 13.46 -22.81
CA GLY A 93 -3.28 12.02 -23.05
C GLY A 93 -4.50 11.29 -22.51
N VAL A 94 -4.82 10.17 -23.13
CA VAL A 94 -5.89 9.27 -22.67
C VAL A 94 -5.33 7.86 -22.60
N GLY A 95 -5.44 7.24 -21.45
CA GLY A 95 -5.17 5.82 -21.21
C GLY A 95 -6.45 5.09 -20.85
N TYR A 96 -6.51 3.81 -21.12
CA TYR A 96 -7.59 2.94 -20.67
C TYR A 96 -7.10 1.50 -20.60
N GLY A 97 -7.75 0.70 -19.78
CA GLY A 97 -7.44 -0.72 -19.66
C GLY A 97 -8.63 -1.53 -19.19
N LEU A 98 -8.68 -2.75 -19.67
CA LEU A 98 -9.58 -3.79 -19.24
C LEU A 98 -8.78 -5.06 -19.04
N ASP A 99 -8.91 -5.68 -17.87
CA ASP A 99 -8.20 -6.88 -17.49
C ASP A 99 -9.14 -7.81 -16.73
N VAL A 100 -9.46 -8.92 -17.33
CA VAL A 100 -10.43 -9.90 -16.80
C VAL A 100 -9.77 -11.24 -16.56
N VAL A 101 -10.21 -11.91 -15.51
CA VAL A 101 -9.67 -13.21 -15.10
C VAL A 101 -10.81 -14.19 -14.85
N ALA A 102 -10.67 -15.38 -15.41
CA ALA A 102 -11.47 -16.55 -15.10
C ALA A 102 -10.66 -17.45 -14.15
N PRO A 103 -10.88 -17.37 -12.83
CA PRO A 103 -10.11 -18.11 -11.85
C PRO A 103 -10.72 -19.48 -11.56
N VAL A 104 -9.88 -20.38 -11.06
CA VAL A 104 -10.26 -21.71 -10.55
C VAL A 104 -9.75 -21.82 -9.11
N ASN A 105 -10.62 -22.09 -8.17
CA ASN A 105 -10.34 -22.16 -6.73
C ASN A 105 -9.79 -20.84 -6.15
N TYR A 106 -10.49 -19.75 -6.43
CA TYR A 106 -10.27 -18.42 -5.86
C TYR A 106 -11.48 -18.00 -5.02
N THR A 107 -11.35 -16.90 -4.31
CA THR A 107 -12.43 -16.29 -3.52
C THR A 107 -13.58 -15.73 -4.39
N ALA A 108 -13.35 -15.54 -5.68
CA ALA A 108 -14.35 -15.05 -6.63
C ALA A 108 -14.46 -15.97 -7.84
N LYS A 109 -15.63 -16.04 -8.46
CA LYS A 109 -15.90 -16.84 -9.68
C LYS A 109 -15.41 -16.15 -10.96
N ALA A 110 -15.34 -14.84 -10.95
CA ALA A 110 -14.78 -14.00 -12.01
C ALA A 110 -14.11 -12.78 -11.34
N ILE A 111 -13.00 -12.30 -11.91
CA ILE A 111 -12.26 -11.19 -11.35
C ILE A 111 -12.10 -10.12 -12.43
N MET A 112 -12.60 -8.92 -12.14
CA MET A 112 -12.21 -7.71 -12.85
C MET A 112 -10.93 -7.19 -12.18
N GLN A 113 -9.77 -7.57 -12.72
CA GLN A 113 -8.50 -7.21 -12.13
C GLN A 113 -8.21 -5.73 -12.32
N GLN A 114 -8.44 -5.23 -13.53
CA GLN A 114 -8.40 -3.81 -13.84
C GLN A 114 -9.52 -3.43 -14.80
N ALA A 115 -10.14 -2.28 -14.57
CA ALA A 115 -11.06 -1.61 -15.48
C ALA A 115 -10.96 -0.11 -15.22
N PHE A 116 -10.29 0.63 -16.09
CA PHE A 116 -10.02 2.04 -15.83
C PHE A 116 -9.97 2.89 -17.10
N VAL A 117 -10.18 4.18 -16.93
CA VAL A 117 -9.90 5.24 -17.89
C VAL A 117 -9.05 6.30 -17.21
N GLU A 118 -8.07 6.81 -17.95
CA GLU A 118 -7.17 7.87 -17.51
C GLU A 118 -7.19 9.04 -18.47
N ALA A 119 -7.20 10.24 -17.91
CA ALA A 119 -7.00 11.46 -18.66
C ALA A 119 -5.84 12.24 -18.07
N ARG A 120 -4.84 12.58 -18.88
CA ARG A 120 -3.74 13.44 -18.51
C ARG A 120 -3.94 14.83 -19.05
N TRP A 121 -3.70 15.82 -18.23
CA TRP A 121 -3.52 17.20 -18.62
C TRP A 121 -2.22 17.75 -18.02
N LEU A 122 -1.26 18.06 -18.88
CA LEU A 122 0.10 18.44 -18.48
C LEU A 122 0.72 17.33 -17.57
N HIS A 123 0.98 17.63 -16.32
CA HIS A 123 1.53 16.72 -15.31
C HIS A 123 0.47 15.97 -14.51
N GLY A 124 -0.78 16.49 -14.50
CA GLY A 124 -1.89 15.91 -13.73
C GLY A 124 -2.58 14.77 -14.46
N VAL A 125 -2.89 13.71 -13.77
CA VAL A 125 -3.62 12.53 -14.27
C VAL A 125 -4.83 12.28 -13.40
N LEU A 126 -6.01 12.20 -14.03
CA LEU A 126 -7.24 11.70 -13.43
C LEU A 126 -7.44 10.27 -13.89
N THR A 127 -7.51 9.33 -12.93
CA THR A 127 -7.83 7.92 -13.18
C THR A 127 -9.19 7.61 -12.54
N ILE A 128 -10.07 6.94 -13.29
CA ILE A 128 -11.37 6.46 -12.79
C ILE A 128 -11.44 4.96 -13.02
N GLY A 129 -11.69 4.20 -11.96
CA GLY A 129 -11.82 2.76 -12.01
C GLY A 129 -10.82 2.01 -11.14
N SER A 130 -10.65 0.73 -11.42
CA SER A 130 -9.72 -0.18 -10.73
C SER A 130 -8.44 -0.31 -11.54
N LYS A 131 -7.30 0.07 -10.97
CA LYS A 131 -5.99 0.00 -11.62
C LYS A 131 -4.91 -0.46 -10.65
N GLU A 132 -3.98 -1.29 -11.12
CA GLU A 132 -2.77 -1.69 -10.40
C GLU A 132 -1.79 -0.50 -10.36
N PHE A 133 -1.43 -0.04 -9.15
CA PHE A 133 -0.41 0.99 -8.95
C PHE A 133 0.83 0.37 -8.31
N PRO A 134 2.05 0.73 -8.77
CA PRO A 134 3.28 0.21 -8.20
C PRO A 134 3.53 0.73 -6.78
N LEU A 135 4.42 0.04 -6.05
CA LEU A 135 4.98 0.58 -4.81
C LEU A 135 5.77 1.85 -5.08
N GLU A 136 5.64 2.81 -4.19
CA GLU A 136 6.49 4.00 -4.19
C GLU A 136 7.70 3.80 -3.28
N LEU A 137 8.82 4.37 -3.65
CA LEU A 137 10.09 4.37 -2.90
C LEU A 137 10.65 2.98 -2.53
N LYS A 138 10.14 1.90 -3.13
CA LYS A 138 10.59 0.52 -2.91
C LYS A 138 10.70 -0.26 -4.21
N ASN A 139 11.42 -1.37 -4.17
CA ASN A 139 11.53 -2.28 -5.31
C ASN A 139 10.28 -3.14 -5.43
N ASN A 140 9.55 -3.02 -6.54
CA ASN A 140 8.27 -3.73 -6.76
C ASN A 140 8.40 -5.26 -6.90
N ARG A 141 9.59 -5.77 -7.19
CA ARG A 141 9.83 -7.22 -7.39
C ARG A 141 10.49 -7.89 -6.20
N LEU A 142 11.28 -7.15 -5.42
CA LEU A 142 12.17 -7.72 -4.42
C LEU A 142 11.87 -7.29 -2.98
N SER A 143 11.13 -6.18 -2.77
CA SER A 143 10.70 -5.74 -1.44
C SER A 143 9.61 -6.64 -0.87
N SER A 144 9.56 -6.78 0.44
CA SER A 144 8.45 -7.45 1.14
C SER A 144 7.12 -6.69 1.01
N GLY A 145 7.13 -5.40 0.65
CA GLY A 145 5.96 -4.57 0.42
C GLY A 145 5.95 -3.29 1.26
N SER A 146 5.09 -2.34 0.90
CA SER A 146 4.83 -1.12 1.67
C SER A 146 3.90 -1.39 2.84
N GLN A 147 4.05 -0.65 3.94
CA GLN A 147 3.20 -0.86 5.10
C GLN A 147 1.80 -0.24 4.93
N THR A 148 1.65 0.84 4.16
CA THR A 148 0.36 1.52 3.94
C THR A 148 -0.24 1.18 2.59
N LEU A 149 0.39 1.61 1.50
CA LEU A 149 -0.10 1.43 0.13
C LEU A 149 0.73 0.34 -0.57
N GLY A 150 0.27 -0.90 -0.46
CA GLY A 150 0.94 -2.07 -1.00
C GLY A 150 0.36 -2.55 -2.33
N ILE A 151 0.97 -3.61 -2.86
CA ILE A 151 0.58 -4.32 -4.09
C ILE A 151 0.08 -5.74 -3.79
N ASN A 152 -0.33 -5.99 -2.54
CA ASN A 152 -0.69 -7.34 -2.13
C ASN A 152 -2.18 -7.65 -2.32
N ALA A 153 -3.08 -6.71 -2.07
CA ALA A 153 -4.52 -6.90 -2.28
C ALA A 153 -4.98 -6.47 -3.69
N ARG A 154 -6.19 -6.87 -4.07
CA ARG A 154 -6.83 -6.40 -5.32
C ARG A 154 -6.95 -4.89 -5.31
N PRO A 155 -6.76 -4.23 -6.47
CA PRO A 155 -6.97 -2.80 -6.57
C PRO A 155 -8.39 -2.39 -6.19
N VAL A 156 -8.51 -1.34 -5.39
CA VAL A 156 -9.80 -0.76 -5.02
C VAL A 156 -10.27 0.16 -6.15
N PRO A 157 -11.52 0.01 -6.65
CA PRO A 157 -12.10 0.96 -7.59
C PRO A 157 -12.16 2.36 -7.00
N GLN A 158 -11.62 3.37 -7.71
CA GLN A 158 -11.45 4.71 -7.16
C GLN A 158 -11.46 5.79 -8.25
N VAL A 159 -11.72 7.01 -7.84
CA VAL A 159 -11.42 8.25 -8.58
C VAL A 159 -10.13 8.80 -7.96
N ARG A 160 -9.07 8.88 -8.75
CA ARG A 160 -7.73 9.27 -8.31
C ARG A 160 -7.21 10.43 -9.16
N LEU A 161 -6.86 11.53 -8.49
CA LEU A 161 -6.12 12.63 -9.08
C LEU A 161 -4.66 12.54 -8.63
N ALA A 162 -3.72 12.55 -9.57
CA ALA A 162 -2.31 12.33 -9.28
C ALA A 162 -1.38 13.23 -10.08
N LEU A 163 -0.20 13.45 -9.52
CA LEU A 163 1.03 13.79 -10.21
C LEU A 163 1.89 12.51 -10.19
N PRO A 164 1.80 11.63 -11.20
CA PRO A 164 2.42 10.30 -11.12
C PRO A 164 3.94 10.33 -11.24
N GLU A 165 4.50 11.37 -11.83
CA GLU A 165 5.93 11.55 -12.03
C GLU A 165 6.42 12.76 -11.24
N TYR A 166 7.72 12.76 -10.89
CA TYR A 166 8.33 13.87 -10.19
C TYR A 166 8.32 15.15 -11.04
N TRP A 167 7.43 16.06 -10.71
CA TRP A 167 7.36 17.39 -11.30
C TRP A 167 8.41 18.30 -10.66
N VAL A 168 9.25 18.92 -11.49
CA VAL A 168 10.25 19.89 -11.05
C VAL A 168 9.54 21.16 -10.58
N LEU A 169 9.73 21.53 -9.32
CA LEU A 169 9.12 22.73 -8.77
C LEU A 169 9.77 23.98 -9.36
N PRO A 170 8.97 25.04 -9.63
CA PRO A 170 9.48 26.28 -10.26
C PRO A 170 10.42 27.08 -9.37
N PHE A 171 10.65 26.63 -8.15
CA PHE A 171 11.61 27.17 -7.19
C PHE A 171 12.59 26.08 -6.74
N GLY A 172 13.68 26.45 -6.05
CA GLY A 172 14.67 25.46 -5.59
C GLY A 172 15.70 25.07 -6.64
N ARG A 173 15.86 25.83 -7.72
CA ARG A 173 16.89 25.66 -8.76
C ARG A 173 16.92 24.24 -9.34
N GLU A 174 15.74 23.65 -9.62
CA GLU A 174 15.55 22.29 -10.16
C GLU A 174 15.91 21.14 -9.19
N TRP A 175 16.30 21.45 -7.95
CA TRP A 175 16.64 20.44 -6.95
C TRP A 175 15.44 19.87 -6.23
N LEU A 176 14.30 20.59 -6.24
CA LEU A 176 13.09 20.17 -5.59
C LEU A 176 12.08 19.62 -6.62
N ARG A 177 11.62 18.41 -6.37
CA ARG A 177 10.63 17.74 -7.22
C ARG A 177 9.56 17.12 -6.36
N MET A 178 8.35 17.09 -6.85
CA MET A 178 7.18 16.59 -6.12
C MET A 178 6.36 15.65 -6.99
N LYS A 179 5.85 14.59 -6.39
CA LYS A 179 4.79 13.74 -6.93
C LYS A 179 3.79 13.40 -5.83
N GLY A 180 2.64 12.85 -6.18
CA GLY A 180 1.65 12.43 -5.20
C GLY A 180 0.28 12.18 -5.78
N HIS A 181 -0.67 11.87 -4.91
CA HIS A 181 -2.05 11.65 -5.31
C HIS A 181 -3.04 11.89 -4.18
N ILE A 182 -4.29 12.03 -4.56
CA ILE A 182 -5.46 11.93 -3.71
C ILE A 182 -6.51 11.07 -4.41
N ALA A 183 -7.17 10.18 -3.69
CA ALA A 183 -8.16 9.28 -4.26
C ALA A 183 -9.30 8.98 -3.29
N PHE A 184 -10.47 8.75 -3.85
CA PHE A 184 -11.63 8.21 -3.15
C PHE A 184 -12.17 7.01 -3.92
N GLY A 185 -12.55 5.98 -3.19
CA GLY A 185 -13.04 4.72 -3.76
C GLY A 185 -14.05 4.03 -2.85
N LYS A 186 -14.41 2.84 -3.25
CA LYS A 186 -15.32 1.99 -2.50
C LYS A 186 -14.75 0.57 -2.45
N MET A 187 -14.72 -0.01 -1.26
CA MET A 187 -14.33 -1.41 -1.07
C MET A 187 -15.36 -2.32 -1.74
N THR A 188 -14.88 -3.37 -2.37
CA THR A 188 -15.70 -4.36 -3.06
C THR A 188 -15.34 -5.75 -2.57
N ASP A 189 -16.31 -6.67 -2.44
CA ASP A 189 -16.00 -8.03 -2.00
C ASP A 189 -16.95 -9.11 -2.57
N ASP A 190 -17.94 -8.73 -3.40
CA ASP A 190 -18.93 -9.64 -3.98
C ASP A 190 -19.50 -10.62 -2.92
N ASN A 191 -19.86 -10.08 -1.74
CA ASN A 191 -20.31 -10.82 -0.56
C ASN A 191 -19.28 -11.84 0.00
N TRP A 192 -17.98 -11.66 -0.29
CA TRP A 192 -16.95 -12.51 0.28
C TRP A 192 -16.96 -12.49 1.81
N GLN A 193 -17.15 -11.31 2.43
CA GLN A 193 -17.19 -11.19 3.88
C GLN A 193 -18.35 -12.03 4.46
N HIS A 194 -19.55 -11.95 3.89
CA HIS A 194 -20.71 -12.72 4.34
C HIS A 194 -20.52 -14.24 4.21
N SER A 195 -19.79 -14.70 3.20
CA SER A 195 -19.52 -16.13 3.01
C SER A 195 -18.36 -16.65 3.88
N PHE A 196 -17.44 -15.77 4.27
CA PHE A 196 -16.26 -16.11 5.06
C PHE A 196 -16.51 -16.01 6.56
N VAL A 197 -17.27 -15.01 7.01
CA VAL A 197 -17.46 -14.69 8.42
C VAL A 197 -18.28 -15.77 9.14
N SER A 198 -17.88 -16.12 10.37
CA SER A 198 -18.72 -16.92 11.25
C SER A 198 -19.90 -16.10 11.79
N LYS A 199 -20.97 -16.75 12.23
CA LYS A 199 -22.20 -16.10 12.71
C LYS A 199 -22.00 -15.19 13.93
N THR A 200 -20.88 -15.31 14.62
CA THR A 200 -20.57 -14.57 15.85
C THR A 200 -19.55 -13.46 15.63
N GLU A 201 -19.12 -13.25 14.40
CA GLU A 201 -18.02 -12.33 14.10
C GLU A 201 -18.48 -11.16 13.24
N LYS A 202 -17.77 -10.03 13.37
CA LYS A 202 -18.10 -8.79 12.67
C LYS A 202 -17.78 -8.83 11.18
N TYR A 203 -18.56 -8.10 10.40
CA TYR A 203 -18.32 -7.79 8.99
C TYR A 203 -18.80 -6.36 8.67
N ALA A 204 -18.47 -5.85 7.49
CA ALA A 204 -18.84 -4.49 7.09
C ALA A 204 -19.14 -4.41 5.59
N ASP A 205 -20.22 -3.72 5.24
CA ASP A 205 -20.68 -3.50 3.88
C ASP A 205 -20.52 -2.05 3.45
N ASP A 206 -20.37 -1.86 2.15
CA ASP A 206 -20.36 -0.55 1.50
C ASP A 206 -19.33 0.45 2.04
N VAL A 207 -18.22 -0.07 2.58
CA VAL A 207 -17.15 0.73 3.18
C VAL A 207 -16.46 1.57 2.10
N LEU A 208 -16.30 2.85 2.37
CA LEU A 208 -15.58 3.78 1.52
C LEU A 208 -14.07 3.72 1.77
N TYR A 209 -13.31 4.03 0.75
CA TYR A 209 -11.86 4.06 0.74
C TYR A 209 -11.35 5.45 0.41
N HIS A 210 -10.31 5.88 1.10
CA HIS A 210 -9.55 7.07 0.78
C HIS A 210 -8.07 6.76 0.80
N SER A 211 -7.30 7.35 -0.12
CA SER A 211 -5.84 7.40 -0.03
C SER A 211 -5.31 8.73 -0.52
N LYS A 212 -4.21 9.15 0.07
CA LYS A 212 -3.44 10.30 -0.35
C LYS A 212 -1.96 10.06 -0.08
N ALA A 213 -1.11 10.58 -0.93
CA ALA A 213 0.32 10.54 -0.71
C ALA A 213 0.99 11.75 -1.33
N GLY A 214 2.06 12.20 -0.70
CA GLY A 214 2.95 13.23 -1.21
C GLY A 214 4.39 12.77 -1.06
N TYR A 215 5.20 12.98 -2.11
CA TYR A 215 6.62 12.65 -2.11
C TYR A 215 7.41 13.85 -2.60
N LEU A 216 8.42 14.23 -1.85
CA LEU A 216 9.36 15.30 -2.17
C LEU A 216 10.72 14.67 -2.45
N MET A 217 11.28 14.94 -3.61
CA MET A 217 12.66 14.58 -3.95
C MET A 217 13.54 15.83 -3.86
N ILE A 218 14.66 15.67 -3.18
CA ILE A 218 15.76 16.65 -3.11
C ILE A 218 16.94 16.03 -3.85
N GLY A 219 17.27 16.56 -5.01
CA GLY A 219 18.32 16.05 -5.90
C GLY A 219 18.09 16.47 -7.35
N ASN A 220 19.10 16.35 -8.18
CA ASN A 220 19.02 16.67 -9.60
C ASN A 220 19.63 15.55 -10.45
N PRO A 221 18.86 14.46 -10.70
CA PRO A 221 19.35 13.33 -11.50
C PRO A 221 19.61 13.71 -12.97
N ASP A 222 18.94 14.73 -13.51
CA ASP A 222 19.15 15.18 -14.90
C ASP A 222 20.52 15.84 -15.10
N ARG A 223 21.15 16.28 -14.00
CA ARG A 223 22.52 16.80 -14.01
C ARG A 223 23.57 15.75 -13.60
N PHE A 224 23.19 14.46 -13.62
CA PHE A 224 24.06 13.35 -13.23
C PHE A 224 24.61 13.47 -11.80
N TYR A 225 23.87 14.14 -10.90
CA TYR A 225 24.27 14.23 -9.51
C TYR A 225 23.95 12.90 -8.81
N PRO A 226 24.94 12.24 -8.19
CA PRO A 226 24.77 10.85 -7.75
C PRO A 226 23.89 10.71 -6.51
N PHE A 227 23.65 11.79 -5.77
CA PHE A 227 22.95 11.74 -4.49
C PHE A 227 21.57 12.38 -4.58
N SER A 228 20.56 11.69 -4.03
CA SER A 228 19.23 12.27 -3.83
C SER A 228 18.56 11.73 -2.55
N ILE A 229 17.66 12.53 -2.01
CA ILE A 229 16.81 12.16 -0.86
C ILE A 229 15.36 12.28 -1.29
N GLU A 230 14.59 11.28 -0.98
CA GLU A 230 13.14 11.27 -1.17
C GLU A 230 12.45 11.15 0.19
N LEU A 231 11.53 12.06 0.47
CA LEU A 231 10.70 12.07 1.66
C LEU A 231 9.26 11.86 1.24
N GLY A 232 8.53 11.00 1.93
CA GLY A 232 7.14 10.70 1.61
C GLY A 232 6.24 10.63 2.84
N LEU A 233 4.97 10.94 2.62
CA LEU A 233 3.90 10.66 3.54
C LEU A 233 2.77 9.97 2.76
N GLU A 234 2.46 8.75 3.14
CA GLU A 234 1.28 8.02 2.69
C GLU A 234 0.23 8.04 3.80
N MET A 235 -1.01 8.28 3.47
CA MET A 235 -2.14 8.15 4.38
C MET A 235 -3.31 7.52 3.65
N ALA A 236 -4.03 6.68 4.37
CA ALA A 236 -5.22 6.04 3.85
C ALA A 236 -6.26 5.86 4.95
N ALA A 237 -7.51 5.68 4.55
CA ALA A 237 -8.62 5.46 5.46
C ALA A 237 -9.69 4.55 4.86
N THR A 238 -10.33 3.75 5.71
CA THR A 238 -11.65 3.18 5.42
C THR A 238 -12.68 3.86 6.32
N PHE A 239 -13.79 4.32 5.76
CA PHE A 239 -14.82 5.09 6.46
C PHE A 239 -16.19 4.85 5.84
N GLY A 240 -17.24 5.40 6.45
CA GLY A 240 -18.61 5.20 5.93
C GLY A 240 -19.06 3.74 5.98
N GLY A 241 -20.05 3.38 5.16
CA GLY A 241 -20.60 2.05 5.11
C GLY A 241 -21.36 1.62 6.37
N THR A 242 -21.60 0.35 6.49
CA THR A 242 -22.32 -0.22 7.63
C THR A 242 -21.54 -1.39 8.20
N ALA A 243 -21.21 -1.33 9.47
CA ALA A 243 -20.56 -2.41 10.20
C ALA A 243 -21.58 -3.17 11.06
N TYR A 244 -21.47 -4.47 11.08
CA TYR A 244 -22.34 -5.40 11.81
C TYR A 244 -21.51 -6.16 12.83
N ARG A 245 -21.92 -6.10 14.10
CA ARG A 245 -21.30 -6.86 15.19
C ARG A 245 -22.35 -7.72 15.86
N PRO A 246 -22.31 -9.03 15.68
CA PRO A 246 -23.12 -9.95 16.46
C PRO A 246 -22.73 -9.90 17.94
N GLU A 247 -23.72 -9.84 18.83
CA GLU A 247 -23.54 -9.81 20.27
C GLU A 247 -23.82 -11.18 20.89
N ALA A 248 -23.36 -11.41 22.12
CA ALA A 248 -23.51 -12.69 22.80
C ALA A 248 -24.95 -13.07 23.12
N ASP A 249 -25.87 -12.11 23.18
CA ASP A 249 -27.31 -12.30 23.39
C ASP A 249 -28.09 -12.67 22.11
N GLY A 250 -27.38 -12.79 20.98
CA GLY A 250 -27.97 -13.10 19.67
C GLY A 250 -28.48 -11.89 18.91
N THR A 251 -28.36 -10.69 19.45
CA THR A 251 -28.63 -9.44 18.72
C THR A 251 -27.48 -9.07 17.81
N THR A 252 -27.66 -8.11 16.92
CA THR A 252 -26.59 -7.55 16.09
C THR A 252 -26.56 -6.04 16.25
N THR A 253 -25.46 -5.52 16.76
CA THR A 253 -25.21 -4.08 16.79
C THR A 253 -24.87 -3.61 15.38
N VAL A 254 -25.62 -2.64 14.86
CA VAL A 254 -25.41 -2.04 13.54
C VAL A 254 -24.87 -0.64 13.71
N MET A 255 -23.73 -0.37 13.12
CA MET A 255 -23.05 0.94 13.17
C MET A 255 -22.94 1.49 11.74
N GLN A 256 -23.59 2.63 11.50
CA GLN A 256 -23.49 3.33 10.22
C GLN A 256 -22.40 4.40 10.31
N GLY A 257 -21.40 4.32 9.44
CA GLY A 257 -20.40 5.36 9.23
C GLY A 257 -20.96 6.53 8.44
N GLY A 258 -20.45 7.73 8.68
CA GLY A 258 -20.84 8.93 7.96
C GLY A 258 -20.40 8.92 6.49
N THR A 259 -21.27 9.40 5.59
CA THR A 259 -21.01 9.53 4.14
C THR A 259 -21.29 10.92 3.62
N GLY A 260 -21.41 11.92 4.49
CA GLY A 260 -21.61 13.32 4.13
C GLY A 260 -20.30 14.02 3.74
N VAL A 261 -20.41 15.25 3.24
CA VAL A 261 -19.25 16.08 2.83
C VAL A 261 -18.24 16.25 3.97
N ARG A 262 -18.71 16.35 5.21
CA ARG A 262 -17.86 16.46 6.40
C ARG A 262 -17.01 15.19 6.62
N ASP A 263 -17.58 14.02 6.37
CA ASP A 263 -16.90 12.74 6.55
C ASP A 263 -15.82 12.54 5.48
N PHE A 264 -16.09 12.93 4.23
CA PHE A 264 -15.07 13.01 3.18
C PHE A 264 -13.94 13.97 3.52
N TRP A 265 -14.26 15.12 4.16
CA TRP A 265 -13.24 16.05 4.63
C TRP A 265 -12.39 15.45 5.75
N HIS A 266 -13.00 14.73 6.70
CA HIS A 266 -12.26 14.05 7.77
C HIS A 266 -11.39 12.89 7.26
N ALA A 267 -11.76 12.25 6.16
CA ALA A 267 -10.86 11.31 5.49
C ALA A 267 -9.62 12.01 4.90
N ILE A 268 -9.76 13.25 4.39
CA ILE A 268 -8.61 14.03 3.89
C ILE A 268 -7.78 14.59 5.07
N VAL A 269 -8.44 15.23 6.03
CA VAL A 269 -7.80 15.82 7.21
C VAL A 269 -8.32 15.06 8.42
N PRO A 270 -7.54 14.12 8.97
CA PRO A 270 -7.99 13.27 10.06
C PRO A 270 -8.62 14.06 11.19
N GLY A 271 -9.79 13.66 11.63
CA GLY A 271 -10.57 14.33 12.67
C GLY A 271 -11.96 13.71 12.81
N GLY A 272 -12.78 14.24 13.73
CA GLY A 272 -14.08 13.66 14.07
C GLY A 272 -13.94 12.48 15.01
N ALA A 273 -14.98 11.67 15.10
CA ALA A 273 -15.00 10.43 15.86
C ALA A 273 -15.91 9.41 15.18
N ASP A 274 -15.57 8.13 15.27
CA ASP A 274 -16.42 7.06 14.78
C ASP A 274 -17.64 6.84 15.70
N VAL A 275 -18.77 6.46 15.10
CA VAL A 275 -19.93 6.01 15.87
C VAL A 275 -19.56 4.70 16.59
N GLY A 276 -19.85 4.62 17.87
CA GLY A 276 -19.59 3.44 18.70
C GLY A 276 -18.22 3.43 19.40
N GLU A 277 -17.38 4.44 19.24
CA GLU A 277 -16.25 4.68 20.13
C GLU A 277 -16.75 5.19 21.49
N THR A 278 -16.19 4.64 22.58
CA THR A 278 -16.76 4.85 23.92
C THR A 278 -16.15 6.04 24.65
N ILE A 279 -14.96 5.87 25.22
CA ILE A 279 -14.37 6.86 26.14
C ILE A 279 -13.39 7.77 25.43
N TYR A 280 -12.63 7.23 24.46
CA TYR A 280 -11.59 7.94 23.73
C TYR A 280 -12.02 8.15 22.29
N GLN A 281 -11.96 9.37 21.82
CA GLN A 281 -12.32 9.73 20.46
C GLN A 281 -11.08 9.71 19.59
N ASN A 282 -11.03 8.75 18.66
CA ASN A 282 -10.04 8.71 17.59
C ASN A 282 -10.51 9.50 16.36
N ALA A 283 -9.71 9.53 15.31
CA ALA A 283 -10.16 10.04 14.02
C ALA A 283 -11.29 9.18 13.45
N ALA A 284 -12.29 9.79 12.80
CA ALA A 284 -13.36 9.06 12.15
C ALA A 284 -12.83 8.12 11.07
N GLY A 285 -13.27 6.86 11.10
CA GLY A 285 -12.81 5.81 10.21
C GLY A 285 -11.51 5.16 10.66
N ASN A 286 -11.10 4.11 9.97
CA ASN A 286 -9.80 3.45 10.18
C ASN A 286 -8.72 4.25 9.44
N GLN A 287 -8.09 5.20 10.10
CA GLN A 287 -7.05 6.08 9.57
C GLN A 287 -5.67 5.46 9.81
N LEU A 288 -4.84 5.40 8.78
CA LEU A 288 -3.48 4.87 8.88
C LEU A 288 -2.54 5.52 7.87
N GLY A 289 -1.26 5.34 8.07
CA GLY A 289 -0.27 5.92 7.16
C GLY A 289 1.17 5.51 7.45
N SER A 290 2.07 6.04 6.65
CA SER A 290 3.51 5.84 6.77
C SER A 290 4.27 7.12 6.45
N TRP A 291 5.26 7.42 7.28
CA TRP A 291 6.36 8.31 6.91
C TRP A 291 7.42 7.51 6.17
N LEU A 292 7.81 7.99 5.01
CA LEU A 292 8.76 7.34 4.13
C LEU A 292 9.99 8.22 3.93
N MET A 293 11.15 7.59 3.91
CA MET A 293 12.39 8.23 3.53
C MET A 293 13.19 7.27 2.65
N ARG A 294 13.79 7.77 1.60
CA ARG A 294 14.74 7.04 0.77
C ARG A 294 15.93 7.93 0.43
N VAL A 295 17.12 7.45 0.67
CA VAL A 295 18.38 8.10 0.32
C VAL A 295 19.03 7.26 -0.77
N ASN A 296 19.34 7.88 -1.90
CA ASN A 296 19.94 7.21 -3.05
C ASN A 296 21.35 7.75 -3.30
N TYR A 297 22.24 6.84 -3.65
CA TYR A 297 23.55 7.14 -4.21
C TYR A 297 23.74 6.29 -5.48
N ASP A 298 23.95 6.95 -6.61
CA ASP A 298 24.06 6.29 -7.92
C ASP A 298 25.44 6.53 -8.52
N ALA A 299 26.33 5.54 -8.38
CA ALA A 299 27.65 5.54 -9.00
C ALA A 299 27.58 4.91 -10.41
N ASP A 300 28.67 4.99 -11.16
CA ASP A 300 28.73 4.52 -12.56
C ASP A 300 28.38 3.03 -12.69
N ARG A 301 28.94 2.17 -11.82
CA ARG A 301 28.80 0.70 -11.89
C ARG A 301 27.83 0.12 -10.87
N TRP A 302 27.45 0.88 -9.87
CA TRP A 302 26.55 0.42 -8.80
C TRP A 302 25.70 1.56 -8.26
N GLY A 303 24.62 1.23 -7.62
CA GLY A 303 23.77 2.16 -6.87
C GLY A 303 23.42 1.57 -5.52
N LEU A 304 23.29 2.43 -4.51
CA LEU A 304 22.84 2.10 -3.18
C LEU A 304 21.66 2.98 -2.82
N SER A 305 20.60 2.37 -2.34
CA SER A 305 19.50 3.11 -1.72
C SER A 305 19.25 2.56 -0.32
N VAL A 306 19.05 3.44 0.65
CA VAL A 306 18.65 3.10 2.01
C VAL A 306 17.31 3.76 2.26
N TYR A 307 16.35 3.04 2.84
CA TYR A 307 15.01 3.55 3.06
C TYR A 307 14.43 3.15 4.41
N ALA A 308 13.48 3.96 4.86
CA ALA A 308 12.70 3.74 6.06
C ALA A 308 11.21 3.93 5.75
N ASP A 309 10.38 3.11 6.38
CA ASP A 309 8.92 3.18 6.31
C ASP A 309 8.39 3.08 7.74
N LYS A 310 8.02 4.22 8.32
CA LYS A 310 7.52 4.35 9.69
C LYS A 310 6.00 4.39 9.67
N TYR A 311 5.37 3.27 10.02
CA TYR A 311 3.93 3.10 10.05
C TYR A 311 3.28 3.73 11.28
N PHE A 312 2.05 4.20 11.13
CA PHE A 312 1.21 4.73 12.19
C PHE A 312 -0.28 4.47 11.89
N GLU A 313 -1.09 4.41 12.94
CA GLU A 313 -2.56 4.41 12.85
C GLU A 313 -3.12 5.54 13.71
N ASP A 314 -4.16 6.23 13.23
CA ASP A 314 -4.75 7.41 13.84
C ASP A 314 -3.67 8.44 14.25
N HIS A 315 -3.45 8.61 15.54
CA HIS A 315 -2.41 9.47 16.12
C HIS A 315 -1.21 8.68 16.64
N SER A 316 -1.28 7.34 16.64
CA SER A 316 -0.24 6.50 17.17
C SER A 316 0.98 6.45 16.26
N SER A 317 2.16 6.47 16.86
CA SER A 317 3.45 6.42 16.15
C SER A 317 3.70 7.52 15.11
N MET A 318 2.87 8.56 15.02
CA MET A 318 3.16 9.75 14.22
C MET A 318 4.37 10.51 14.79
N PHE A 319 5.10 11.20 13.92
CA PHE A 319 6.06 12.21 14.37
C PHE A 319 5.29 13.45 14.82
N MET A 320 4.97 13.52 16.09
CA MET A 320 4.31 14.68 16.68
C MET A 320 5.25 15.34 17.70
N LEU A 321 5.18 16.64 17.78
CA LEU A 321 5.74 17.37 18.90
C LEU A 321 4.69 17.33 20.02
N ASP A 322 5.11 16.88 21.19
CA ASP A 322 4.28 16.93 22.37
C ASP A 322 4.10 18.39 22.84
N TYR A 323 2.97 18.68 23.42
CA TYR A 323 2.65 20.01 23.93
C TYR A 323 2.52 19.98 25.47
N ASP A 324 2.25 21.16 26.06
CA ASP A 324 2.16 21.32 27.49
C ASP A 324 1.12 20.36 28.10
N GLY A 325 1.48 19.73 29.19
CA GLY A 325 0.64 18.80 29.96
C GLY A 325 0.44 19.26 31.39
N TYR A 326 0.06 18.34 32.25
CA TYR A 326 -0.26 18.59 33.65
C TYR A 326 0.65 17.80 34.60
N GLY A 327 0.63 18.18 35.88
CA GLY A 327 1.27 17.43 36.94
C GLY A 327 0.48 16.19 37.37
N THR A 328 0.97 15.49 38.38
CA THR A 328 0.30 14.35 39.03
C THR A 328 0.16 14.61 40.52
N GLY A 329 -0.64 13.81 41.24
CA GLY A 329 -0.89 13.98 42.66
C GLY A 329 -1.61 15.30 42.95
N ASP A 330 -1.10 16.08 43.88
CA ASP A 330 -1.72 17.37 44.25
C ASP A 330 -1.58 18.45 43.16
N GLU A 331 -0.67 18.25 42.22
CA GLU A 331 -0.44 19.14 41.09
C GLU A 331 -1.18 18.71 39.80
N TRP A 332 -2.14 17.79 39.91
CA TRP A 332 -2.83 17.21 38.74
C TRP A 332 -3.49 18.23 37.82
N ASN A 333 -3.85 19.38 38.32
CA ASN A 333 -4.49 20.47 37.58
C ASN A 333 -3.55 21.68 37.33
N VAL A 334 -2.26 21.50 37.56
CA VAL A 334 -1.24 22.53 37.34
C VAL A 334 -0.59 22.30 35.98
N GLY A 335 -0.77 23.26 35.06
CA GLY A 335 -0.13 23.22 33.73
C GLY A 335 1.40 23.19 33.85
N LYS A 336 2.06 22.25 33.18
CA LYS A 336 3.52 22.09 33.17
C LYS A 336 4.02 22.09 31.74
N LYS A 337 5.01 22.94 31.46
CA LYS A 337 5.73 22.90 30.18
C LYS A 337 6.50 21.61 30.06
N ARG A 338 6.29 20.88 28.99
CA ARG A 338 7.04 19.69 28.63
C ARG A 338 8.07 20.01 27.56
N ARG A 339 9.14 19.22 27.53
CA ARG A 339 10.09 19.26 26.43
C ARG A 339 9.49 18.48 25.25
N TYR A 340 9.85 18.90 24.03
CA TYR A 340 9.52 18.20 22.82
C TYR A 340 9.89 16.72 22.90
N PHE A 341 8.96 15.92 22.48
CA PHE A 341 9.04 14.50 22.54
C PHE A 341 8.59 13.94 21.18
N VAL A 342 9.47 13.23 20.56
CA VAL A 342 9.16 12.57 19.31
C VAL A 342 8.76 11.15 19.65
N TYR A 343 7.66 10.67 19.08
CA TYR A 343 7.29 9.28 19.18
C TYR A 343 8.47 8.39 18.86
N ASN A 344 8.55 7.28 19.55
CA ASN A 344 9.68 6.42 19.42
C ASN A 344 9.78 5.83 17.99
N LEU A 345 11.01 5.56 17.54
CA LEU A 345 11.30 5.00 16.23
C LEU A 345 11.10 3.47 16.14
N LYS A 346 10.44 2.85 17.12
CA LYS A 346 9.98 1.45 17.00
C LYS A 346 8.83 1.38 15.99
N ASP A 347 8.46 0.18 15.59
CA ASP A 347 7.45 -0.07 14.54
C ASP A 347 7.84 0.59 13.21
N ILE A 348 8.96 0.15 12.68
CA ILE A 348 9.58 0.68 11.47
C ILE A 348 10.08 -0.45 10.58
N MET A 349 9.99 -0.24 9.28
CA MET A 349 10.74 -0.99 8.30
C MET A 349 11.99 -0.19 7.91
N LEU A 350 13.13 -0.84 7.93
CA LEU A 350 14.38 -0.34 7.38
C LEU A 350 14.81 -1.22 6.22
N GLY A 351 15.22 -0.63 5.12
CA GLY A 351 15.62 -1.37 3.94
C GLY A 351 16.87 -0.80 3.29
N ALA A 352 17.56 -1.66 2.57
CA ALA A 352 18.67 -1.30 1.70
C ALA A 352 18.52 -2.01 0.36
N GLU A 353 18.78 -1.31 -0.73
CA GLU A 353 18.78 -1.84 -2.09
C GLU A 353 20.13 -1.54 -2.74
N VAL A 354 20.80 -2.57 -3.23
CA VAL A 354 22.03 -2.49 -4.01
C VAL A 354 21.72 -2.86 -5.45
N ARG A 355 22.11 -2.01 -6.39
CA ARG A 355 22.03 -2.25 -7.84
C ARG A 355 23.43 -2.40 -8.41
N LEU A 356 23.69 -3.51 -9.09
CA LEU A 356 24.96 -3.79 -9.77
C LEU A 356 24.71 -3.70 -11.29
N LYS A 357 25.15 -2.62 -11.92
CA LYS A 357 24.76 -2.29 -13.30
C LYS A 357 25.41 -3.24 -14.34
N ASP A 358 26.61 -3.72 -14.06
CA ASP A 358 27.39 -4.55 -15.00
C ASP A 358 27.39 -6.04 -14.64
N HIS A 359 26.54 -6.47 -13.69
CA HIS A 359 26.54 -7.82 -13.16
C HIS A 359 25.31 -8.61 -13.59
N ARG A 360 25.48 -9.63 -14.44
CA ARG A 360 24.36 -10.40 -14.99
C ARG A 360 23.75 -11.37 -13.98
N TRP A 361 24.58 -12.06 -13.19
CA TRP A 361 24.11 -13.08 -12.24
C TRP A 361 23.37 -12.47 -11.06
N VAL A 362 23.84 -11.35 -10.56
CA VAL A 362 23.19 -10.62 -9.46
C VAL A 362 23.18 -9.15 -9.82
N ASN A 363 22.02 -8.61 -10.17
CA ASN A 363 21.88 -7.21 -10.54
C ASN A 363 21.20 -6.35 -9.50
N HIS A 364 20.34 -6.95 -8.64
CA HIS A 364 19.71 -6.26 -7.53
C HIS A 364 19.70 -7.14 -6.29
N ILE A 365 19.93 -6.50 -5.14
CA ILE A 365 19.81 -7.09 -3.80
C ILE A 365 18.99 -6.14 -2.97
N VAL A 366 17.97 -6.65 -2.29
CA VAL A 366 17.15 -5.93 -1.30
C VAL A 366 17.29 -6.63 0.04
N LEU A 367 17.55 -5.86 1.09
CA LEU A 367 17.59 -6.33 2.47
C LEU A 367 16.63 -5.49 3.28
N GLU A 368 15.71 -6.11 4.03
CA GLU A 368 14.75 -5.40 4.87
C GLU A 368 14.68 -5.98 6.27
N TYR A 369 14.50 -5.11 7.22
CA TYR A 369 14.15 -5.40 8.61
C TYR A 369 12.83 -4.71 8.92
N LEU A 370 11.83 -5.46 9.35
CA LEU A 370 10.54 -4.95 9.78
C LEU A 370 10.29 -5.31 11.24
N TYR A 371 10.05 -4.30 12.04
CA TYR A 371 9.67 -4.44 13.44
C TYR A 371 8.27 -3.84 13.65
N SER A 372 7.33 -4.63 14.14
CA SER A 372 5.95 -4.26 14.42
C SER A 372 5.47 -4.86 15.76
N GLN A 373 6.25 -4.71 16.83
CA GLN A 373 5.90 -5.33 18.13
C GLN A 373 5.39 -4.34 19.15
N TYR A 374 5.79 -3.07 19.05
CA TYR A 374 5.54 -2.10 20.09
C TYR A 374 4.12 -1.52 20.01
N GLN A 375 3.71 -1.09 18.83
CA GLN A 375 2.38 -0.52 18.53
C GLN A 375 1.94 0.44 19.65
N SER A 376 2.55 1.63 19.66
CA SER A 376 2.47 2.60 20.77
C SER A 376 1.05 2.99 21.16
N GLY A 377 0.13 2.85 20.22
CA GLY A 377 -1.25 3.26 20.41
C GLY A 377 -1.48 4.78 20.30
N PRO A 378 -2.72 5.20 20.22
CA PRO A 378 -3.08 6.61 20.19
C PRO A 378 -2.71 7.31 21.50
N ILE A 379 -2.45 8.61 21.42
CA ILE A 379 -2.30 9.46 22.59
C ILE A 379 -3.65 10.08 22.95
N TYR A 380 -4.01 9.94 24.20
CA TYR A 380 -5.20 10.55 24.79
C TYR A 380 -4.81 11.74 25.65
N HIS A 381 -5.53 12.84 25.49
CA HIS A 381 -5.41 14.05 26.31
C HIS A 381 -6.40 13.97 27.48
N ASP A 382 -6.08 13.13 28.44
CA ASP A 382 -6.87 13.00 29.66
C ASP A 382 -5.94 13.06 30.87
N HIS A 383 -6.32 13.84 31.86
CA HIS A 383 -5.54 13.96 33.07
C HIS A 383 -6.42 13.78 34.32
N THR A 384 -5.86 13.13 35.27
CA THR A 384 -6.45 12.91 36.60
C THR A 384 -5.38 13.09 37.65
N LYS A 385 -5.78 12.98 38.91
CA LYS A 385 -4.85 13.05 40.06
C LYS A 385 -3.64 12.09 39.91
N ASN A 386 -3.83 10.98 39.22
CA ASN A 386 -2.81 9.95 39.02
C ASN A 386 -2.17 9.97 37.60
N ILE A 387 -2.75 10.67 36.66
CA ILE A 387 -2.38 10.65 35.25
C ILE A 387 -2.13 12.07 34.78
N SER A 388 -0.99 12.33 34.18
CA SER A 388 -0.52 13.65 33.77
C SER A 388 -0.90 14.00 32.35
N ASP A 389 -1.97 13.75 31.77
CA ASP A 389 -2.43 14.15 30.47
C ASP A 389 -2.14 13.10 29.36
N HIS A 390 -0.94 12.88 28.94
CA HIS A 390 -0.67 12.04 27.77
C HIS A 390 -0.59 10.54 28.13
N ILE A 391 -1.58 9.78 27.68
CA ILE A 391 -1.62 8.33 27.86
C ILE A 391 -1.44 7.68 26.49
N GLY A 392 -0.39 6.89 26.31
CA GLY A 392 -0.23 6.00 25.17
C GLY A 392 -1.03 4.71 25.37
N GLY A 393 -1.91 4.39 24.43
CA GLY A 393 -2.63 3.11 24.40
C GLY A 393 -1.90 2.05 23.59
N ARG A 394 -2.40 0.82 23.63
CA ARG A 394 -2.01 -0.25 22.71
C ARG A 394 -2.80 -0.10 21.42
N ASP A 395 -2.10 -0.05 20.32
CA ASP A 395 -2.71 -0.03 19.01
C ASP A 395 -2.86 -1.46 18.45
N ARG A 396 -3.62 -1.58 17.37
CA ARG A 396 -3.95 -2.86 16.74
C ARG A 396 -3.66 -2.78 15.26
N PHE A 397 -2.42 -2.51 14.88
CA PHE A 397 -2.03 -2.29 13.48
C PHE A 397 -2.73 -3.24 12.51
N TYR A 398 -3.37 -2.67 11.47
CA TYR A 398 -4.24 -3.31 10.48
C TYR A 398 -5.59 -3.79 11.02
N ASN A 399 -5.84 -3.79 12.31
CA ASN A 399 -7.13 -4.11 12.88
C ASN A 399 -7.87 -2.84 13.31
N HIS A 400 -9.19 -2.86 13.27
CA HIS A 400 -10.02 -1.75 13.74
C HIS A 400 -11.17 -2.25 14.60
N GLY A 401 -11.66 -1.42 15.52
CA GLY A 401 -12.78 -1.76 16.40
C GLY A 401 -14.06 -2.04 15.65
N ILE A 402 -14.37 -1.21 14.67
CA ILE A 402 -15.61 -1.22 13.89
C ILE A 402 -15.43 -1.99 12.58
N TYR A 403 -14.49 -1.56 11.73
CA TYR A 403 -14.27 -2.14 10.41
C TYR A 403 -13.50 -3.47 10.46
N THR A 404 -13.42 -4.15 9.32
CA THR A 404 -12.73 -5.44 9.17
C THR A 404 -11.21 -5.31 8.94
N GLY A 405 -10.64 -4.14 9.25
CA GLY A 405 -9.21 -3.86 9.17
C GLY A 405 -8.72 -3.48 7.77
N TRP A 406 -7.41 -3.34 7.63
CA TRP A 406 -6.75 -2.87 6.42
C TRP A 406 -6.60 -4.00 5.39
N GLN A 407 -7.71 -4.49 4.87
CA GLN A 407 -7.80 -5.61 3.95
C GLN A 407 -8.76 -5.34 2.79
N HIS A 408 -8.54 -6.01 1.65
CA HIS A 408 -9.47 -6.07 0.53
C HIS A 408 -9.53 -7.51 0.02
N TRP A 409 -10.71 -8.09 -0.05
CA TRP A 409 -10.94 -9.50 -0.37
C TRP A 409 -10.16 -10.47 0.55
N GLY A 410 -10.01 -10.10 1.83
CA GLY A 410 -9.31 -10.88 2.83
C GLY A 410 -7.79 -10.84 2.76
N GLN A 411 -7.20 -10.07 1.84
CA GLN A 411 -5.76 -9.85 1.73
C GLN A 411 -5.38 -8.48 2.29
N ALA A 412 -4.21 -8.37 2.93
CA ALA A 412 -3.70 -7.10 3.41
C ALA A 412 -3.51 -6.12 2.24
N ILE A 413 -4.01 -4.90 2.36
CA ILE A 413 -3.76 -3.85 1.36
C ILE A 413 -2.29 -3.41 1.42
N GLY A 414 -1.71 -3.35 2.62
CA GLY A 414 -0.31 -3.06 2.84
C GLY A 414 0.61 -4.29 2.75
N ASN A 415 1.47 -4.47 3.76
CA ASN A 415 2.51 -5.50 3.77
C ASN A 415 1.94 -6.91 4.06
N PRO A 416 2.25 -7.93 3.26
CA PRO A 416 1.74 -9.30 3.43
C PRO A 416 2.29 -10.04 4.66
N LEU A 417 3.30 -9.51 5.35
CA LEU A 417 3.81 -10.11 6.58
C LEU A 417 2.87 -9.92 7.77
N TYR A 418 1.93 -8.97 7.70
CA TYR A 418 0.75 -8.96 8.57
C TYR A 418 -0.18 -10.08 8.12
N THR A 419 -0.36 -11.10 8.95
CA THR A 419 -1.12 -12.31 8.56
C THR A 419 -2.57 -11.97 8.27
N ALA A 420 -2.90 -11.94 7.01
CA ALA A 420 -4.19 -11.49 6.49
C ALA A 420 -5.36 -12.41 6.86
N PRO A 421 -6.61 -11.90 6.87
CA PRO A 421 -7.81 -12.68 7.20
C PRO A 421 -7.99 -13.98 6.42
N LEU A 422 -7.58 -14.06 5.16
CA LEU A 422 -7.66 -15.29 4.35
C LEU A 422 -6.92 -16.49 4.97
N TYR A 423 -5.91 -16.26 5.81
CA TYR A 423 -5.21 -17.33 6.53
C TYR A 423 -6.00 -17.87 7.72
N ASN A 424 -7.02 -17.15 8.20
CA ASN A 424 -7.83 -17.54 9.35
C ASN A 424 -8.73 -18.73 9.00
N THR A 425 -8.97 -19.60 9.99
CA THR A 425 -9.81 -20.80 9.86
C THR A 425 -11.02 -20.76 10.80
N ASP A 426 -11.15 -19.69 11.57
CA ASP A 426 -12.20 -19.48 12.56
C ASP A 426 -13.32 -18.54 12.10
N GLY A 427 -13.27 -18.09 10.84
CA GLY A 427 -14.26 -17.17 10.27
C GLY A 427 -14.15 -15.74 10.81
N ARG A 428 -13.00 -15.35 11.35
CA ARG A 428 -12.73 -13.98 11.79
C ARG A 428 -12.07 -13.18 10.68
N ILE A 429 -12.63 -12.02 10.38
CA ILE A 429 -12.03 -11.08 9.43
C ILE A 429 -11.17 -10.08 10.21
N ASN A 430 -10.02 -10.55 10.66
CA ASN A 430 -9.02 -9.76 11.38
C ASN A 430 -7.60 -10.28 11.13
N PHE A 431 -6.60 -9.47 11.44
CA PHE A 431 -5.20 -9.84 11.39
C PHE A 431 -4.80 -10.48 12.71
N GLN A 432 -4.60 -11.81 12.71
CA GLN A 432 -4.27 -12.59 13.92
C GLN A 432 -2.79 -12.51 14.31
N ASN A 433 -1.92 -12.00 13.45
CA ASN A 433 -0.52 -11.72 13.74
C ASN A 433 -0.12 -10.38 13.12
N ASN A 434 -0.21 -9.33 13.92
CA ASN A 434 0.23 -7.98 13.55
C ASN A 434 1.46 -7.53 14.36
N ARG A 435 1.84 -8.28 15.40
CA ARG A 435 3.03 -8.04 16.21
C ARG A 435 4.11 -9.05 15.88
N PHE A 436 5.18 -8.59 15.23
CA PHE A 436 6.26 -9.47 14.78
C PHE A 436 7.55 -8.70 14.51
N THR A 437 8.62 -9.47 14.34
CA THR A 437 9.87 -9.01 13.72
C THR A 437 10.10 -9.86 12.48
N ALA A 438 10.56 -9.25 11.40
CA ALA A 438 10.90 -9.96 10.18
C ALA A 438 12.20 -9.44 9.55
N TYR A 439 12.91 -10.35 8.89
CA TYR A 439 14.08 -10.08 8.04
C TYR A 439 13.74 -10.61 6.65
N HIS A 440 13.94 -9.79 5.64
CA HIS A 440 13.63 -10.15 4.26
C HIS A 440 14.84 -9.89 3.35
N VAL A 441 15.05 -10.82 2.43
CA VAL A 441 16.07 -10.74 1.38
C VAL A 441 15.40 -10.97 0.04
N GLY A 442 15.58 -10.03 -0.88
CA GLY A 442 15.23 -10.16 -2.28
C GLY A 442 16.48 -10.08 -3.15
N LEU A 443 16.61 -10.97 -4.11
CA LEU A 443 17.73 -11.01 -5.03
C LEU A 443 17.24 -11.28 -6.45
N SER A 444 17.81 -10.61 -7.45
CA SER A 444 17.52 -10.87 -8.86
C SER A 444 18.75 -10.81 -9.74
N GLY A 445 18.64 -11.44 -10.90
CA GLY A 445 19.64 -11.41 -11.96
C GLY A 445 19.03 -11.76 -13.32
N HIS A 446 19.83 -11.55 -14.37
CA HIS A 446 19.52 -11.93 -15.75
C HIS A 446 20.72 -12.64 -16.38
N PRO A 447 20.93 -13.93 -16.04
CA PRO A 447 22.08 -14.69 -16.52
C PRO A 447 22.26 -14.65 -18.03
N THR A 448 21.14 -14.60 -18.77
CA THR A 448 21.11 -14.39 -20.23
C THR A 448 20.07 -13.35 -20.58
N ASP A 449 20.06 -12.88 -21.81
CA ASP A 449 19.07 -11.91 -22.31
C ASP A 449 17.64 -12.51 -22.37
N GLN A 450 17.53 -13.84 -22.31
CA GLN A 450 16.26 -14.59 -22.34
C GLN A 450 15.80 -15.08 -20.97
N ILE A 451 16.68 -15.09 -19.99
CA ILE A 451 16.39 -15.65 -18.66
C ILE A 451 16.64 -14.59 -17.59
N ASP A 452 15.64 -14.31 -16.81
CA ASP A 452 15.76 -13.58 -15.55
C ASP A 452 15.19 -14.42 -14.40
N TYR A 453 15.66 -14.13 -13.19
CA TYR A 453 15.18 -14.81 -11.99
C TYR A 453 15.07 -13.83 -10.82
N ARG A 454 14.28 -14.22 -9.84
CA ARG A 454 14.27 -13.61 -8.50
C ARG A 454 14.17 -14.66 -7.41
N LEU A 455 14.84 -14.39 -6.31
CA LEU A 455 14.78 -15.16 -5.07
C LEU A 455 14.26 -14.25 -3.96
N LEU A 456 13.26 -14.70 -3.23
CA LEU A 456 12.77 -14.05 -2.02
C LEU A 456 12.93 -14.99 -0.83
N ALA A 457 13.40 -14.46 0.29
CA ALA A 457 13.52 -15.21 1.53
C ALA A 457 13.17 -14.32 2.72
N THR A 458 12.31 -14.80 3.61
CA THR A 458 11.87 -14.06 4.80
C THR A 458 11.90 -14.95 6.01
N TYR A 459 12.52 -14.47 7.07
CA TYR A 459 12.34 -15.01 8.42
C TYR A 459 11.41 -14.09 9.20
N GLN A 460 10.40 -14.65 9.85
CA GLN A 460 9.43 -13.92 10.66
C GLN A 460 9.26 -14.58 12.03
N ALA A 461 9.20 -13.76 13.09
CA ALA A 461 8.92 -14.16 14.45
C ALA A 461 7.66 -13.43 14.95
N GLY A 462 6.52 -14.11 14.91
CA GLY A 462 5.20 -13.58 15.26
C GLY A 462 4.85 -13.78 16.72
N LEU A 463 4.18 -12.78 17.30
CA LEU A 463 3.71 -12.75 18.70
C LEU A 463 2.19 -12.78 18.82
N GLY A 464 1.45 -12.77 17.70
CA GLY A 464 0.01 -12.59 17.66
C GLY A 464 -0.39 -11.12 17.71
N THR A 465 -1.44 -10.80 18.45
CA THR A 465 -1.89 -9.43 18.72
C THR A 465 -1.74 -9.11 20.21
N TYR A 466 -2.02 -7.88 20.63
CA TYR A 466 -2.07 -7.55 22.07
C TYR A 466 -3.23 -8.26 22.78
N ASP A 467 -4.40 -8.35 22.13
CA ASP A 467 -5.58 -8.96 22.76
C ASP A 467 -5.53 -10.49 22.72
N ASN A 468 -4.88 -11.07 21.71
CA ASN A 468 -4.74 -12.51 21.53
C ASN A 468 -3.27 -12.86 21.24
N PRO A 469 -2.39 -12.72 22.24
CA PRO A 469 -0.99 -13.06 22.06
C PRO A 469 -0.81 -14.58 21.91
N PHE A 470 0.14 -14.98 21.08
CA PHE A 470 0.52 -16.38 21.03
C PHE A 470 1.17 -16.81 22.32
N THR A 471 0.87 -18.00 22.79
CA THR A 471 1.48 -18.57 24.01
C THR A 471 3.01 -18.73 23.90
N LYS A 472 3.52 -18.90 22.67
CA LYS A 472 4.94 -18.93 22.32
C LYS A 472 5.14 -18.20 21.01
N THR A 473 6.29 -17.55 20.86
CA THR A 473 6.68 -16.94 19.58
C THR A 473 6.61 -17.97 18.44
N ARG A 474 5.82 -17.69 17.42
CA ARG A 474 5.71 -18.53 16.22
C ARG A 474 6.67 -18.04 15.17
N ARG A 475 7.67 -18.85 14.84
CA ARG A 475 8.68 -18.54 13.82
C ARG A 475 8.28 -19.14 12.49
N ASN A 476 8.68 -18.49 11.40
CA ASN A 476 8.44 -18.96 10.04
C ASN A 476 9.59 -18.53 9.11
N VAL A 477 9.94 -19.39 8.19
CA VAL A 477 10.79 -19.06 7.04
C VAL A 477 9.96 -19.26 5.78
N SER A 478 9.86 -18.22 4.96
CA SER A 478 9.14 -18.25 3.68
C SER A 478 10.12 -17.94 2.55
N THR A 479 10.18 -18.80 1.54
CA THR A 479 11.08 -18.60 0.40
C THR A 479 10.36 -18.80 -0.93
N MET A 480 10.90 -18.20 -1.99
CA MET A 480 10.45 -18.42 -3.37
C MET A 480 11.62 -18.21 -4.34
N LEU A 481 11.76 -19.12 -5.29
CA LEU A 481 12.55 -18.93 -6.51
C LEU A 481 11.59 -18.84 -7.70
N GLU A 482 11.69 -17.78 -8.47
CA GLU A 482 10.95 -17.56 -9.71
C GLU A 482 11.94 -17.38 -10.87
N VAL A 483 11.70 -18.05 -11.97
CA VAL A 483 12.51 -17.98 -13.20
C VAL A 483 11.59 -17.63 -14.37
N ASN A 484 11.93 -16.61 -15.11
CA ASN A 484 11.28 -16.19 -16.34
C ASN A 484 12.12 -16.56 -17.54
N CYS A 485 11.48 -17.14 -18.55
CA CYS A 485 12.09 -17.45 -19.84
C CYS A 485 11.31 -16.74 -20.97
N TRP A 486 12.00 -15.87 -21.70
CA TRP A 486 11.47 -15.11 -22.80
C TRP A 486 11.76 -15.85 -24.12
N LEU A 487 10.71 -16.37 -24.77
CA LEU A 487 10.81 -17.20 -25.97
C LEU A 487 10.77 -16.40 -27.29
N GLY A 488 10.75 -15.07 -27.20
CA GLY A 488 10.57 -14.20 -28.37
C GLY A 488 9.11 -14.07 -28.81
N ARG A 489 8.88 -13.14 -29.76
CA ARG A 489 7.55 -12.82 -30.28
C ARG A 489 6.48 -12.56 -29.19
N GLY A 490 6.90 -12.07 -28.02
CA GLY A 490 6.02 -11.77 -26.89
C GLY A 490 5.60 -12.98 -26.02
N TRP A 491 6.14 -14.16 -26.24
CA TRP A 491 5.93 -15.32 -25.38
C TRP A 491 6.86 -15.30 -24.18
N LYS A 492 6.32 -15.63 -23.00
CA LYS A 492 7.06 -15.79 -21.77
C LYS A 492 6.53 -17.01 -20.99
N ILE A 493 7.43 -17.79 -20.45
CA ILE A 493 7.13 -18.85 -19.48
C ILE A 493 7.75 -18.44 -18.15
N THR A 494 6.98 -18.55 -17.07
CA THR A 494 7.43 -18.30 -15.70
C THR A 494 7.22 -19.56 -14.88
N GLY A 495 8.29 -20.09 -14.30
CA GLY A 495 8.23 -21.15 -13.31
C GLY A 495 8.57 -20.58 -11.93
N ALA A 496 7.79 -20.90 -10.90
CA ALA A 496 8.10 -20.51 -9.53
C ALA A 496 7.92 -21.68 -8.57
N TYR A 497 8.78 -21.74 -7.56
CA TYR A 497 8.68 -22.69 -6.45
C TYR A 497 8.85 -21.94 -5.14
N GLY A 498 7.95 -22.21 -4.19
CA GLY A 498 7.97 -21.59 -2.89
C GLY A 498 7.76 -22.57 -1.75
N MET A 499 8.19 -22.18 -0.56
CA MET A 499 7.94 -22.94 0.66
C MET A 499 7.78 -22.02 1.88
N ASP A 500 6.98 -22.49 2.84
CA ASP A 500 6.89 -21.97 4.19
C ASP A 500 7.27 -23.07 5.17
N LEU A 501 8.12 -22.74 6.15
CA LEU A 501 8.58 -23.66 7.18
C LEU A 501 8.45 -23.00 8.54
N GLY A 502 7.57 -23.49 9.39
CA GLY A 502 7.46 -22.96 10.75
C GLY A 502 6.11 -23.13 11.42
N GLY A 503 5.93 -22.43 12.54
CA GLY A 503 4.73 -22.49 13.37
C GLY A 503 3.69 -21.39 13.06
N LEU A 504 4.03 -20.40 12.23
CA LEU A 504 3.12 -19.29 11.90
C LEU A 504 2.23 -19.65 10.71
N LEU A 505 2.79 -19.99 9.58
CA LEU A 505 2.09 -20.36 8.36
C LEU A 505 2.01 -21.90 8.14
N LYS A 506 2.59 -22.67 9.07
CA LYS A 506 2.77 -24.14 8.99
C LYS A 506 3.79 -24.51 7.90
N HIS A 507 3.73 -25.76 7.43
CA HIS A 507 4.62 -26.28 6.39
C HIS A 507 3.87 -26.33 5.08
N ASN A 508 4.22 -25.46 4.14
CA ASN A 508 3.64 -25.37 2.82
C ASN A 508 4.73 -25.49 1.76
N TYR A 509 4.44 -26.17 0.67
CA TYR A 509 5.34 -26.33 -0.48
C TYR A 509 4.50 -26.17 -1.73
N GLY A 510 4.95 -25.41 -2.71
CA GLY A 510 4.16 -25.24 -3.92
C GLY A 510 4.98 -24.81 -5.12
N GLY A 511 4.44 -25.11 -6.29
CA GLY A 511 4.96 -24.69 -7.57
C GLY A 511 3.89 -24.01 -8.40
N GLN A 512 4.31 -23.04 -9.21
CA GLN A 512 3.46 -22.34 -10.18
C GLN A 512 4.11 -22.37 -11.55
N LEU A 513 3.30 -22.55 -12.57
CA LEU A 513 3.69 -22.39 -13.97
C LEU A 513 2.75 -21.37 -14.62
N THR A 514 3.33 -20.36 -15.22
CA THR A 514 2.59 -19.32 -15.94
C THR A 514 3.10 -19.22 -17.37
N ILE A 515 2.20 -19.22 -18.33
CA ILE A 515 2.50 -18.96 -19.75
C ILE A 515 1.77 -17.70 -20.14
N SER A 516 2.46 -16.76 -20.74
CA SER A 516 1.86 -15.51 -21.20
C SER A 516 2.29 -15.13 -22.59
N LYS A 517 1.39 -14.45 -23.30
CA LYS A 517 1.58 -13.85 -24.61
C LYS A 517 1.22 -12.40 -24.56
N THR A 518 2.13 -11.53 -24.97
CA THR A 518 1.90 -10.09 -25.11
C THR A 518 2.13 -9.64 -26.55
N GLY A 519 1.48 -8.56 -26.96
CA GLY A 519 1.65 -7.94 -28.26
C GLY A 519 1.00 -6.56 -28.33
N ILE A 520 1.06 -5.95 -29.50
CA ILE A 520 0.44 -4.66 -29.83
C ILE A 520 -0.52 -4.89 -30.99
N ILE A 521 -1.71 -4.27 -30.89
CA ILE A 521 -2.75 -4.27 -31.92
C ILE A 521 -2.70 -2.93 -32.67
#